data_64855257f217b384e0358a4eb550d5a5
#
_entry.id   64855257f217b384e0358a4eb550d5a5
#
_cell.length_a   1.000
_cell.length_b   1.000
_cell.length_c   1.000
_cell.angle_alpha   90.00
_cell.angle_beta   90.00
_cell.angle_gamma   90.00
#
_symmetry.space_group_name_H-M   'P 1'
#
loop_
_entity.id
_entity.type
_entity.pdbx_description
1 polymer ?
#
loop_
_entity_poly.entity_id
_entity_poly.type
_entity_poly.pdbx_seq_one_letter_code
_entity_poly.pdbx_strand_id
1 'polypeptide(L)'
;VDDDWYFSIVDNVGVLTGSPEPRKYWNKVKTREFTDLQLSPIWRQLKLPAADGKQYRTDCATTQAMFRIIQSIPSPKAEPFKQWLAQVGYERVQEIENPELAQERMKAIYEAKGYPKDWIDKRLRGIAIRQNLTDEWKERGIREERDFAILTAEIARATFGVTPSEHRAIKRLTKKGQNLRDHMTDLELIFTMLGERVTTEISQQEKPDTFAESKQVARRGGNVAGVARRETERELGHSV
;
A
#
# COMPACT_ATOMS: atom_id res chain seq x y z
N VAL A 1 10.24 -4.45 15.27
CA VAL A 1 10.56 -3.15 15.87
C VAL A 1 10.06 -2.11 14.88
N ASP A 2 9.20 -1.21 15.30
CA ASP A 2 8.67 -0.09 14.50
C ASP A 2 7.93 -0.45 13.20
N ASP A 3 7.23 -1.56 13.11
CA ASP A 3 6.45 -2.05 11.94
C ASP A 3 7.27 -2.27 10.65
N ASP A 4 8.61 -2.12 10.70
CA ASP A 4 9.52 -2.30 9.57
C ASP A 4 10.17 -3.69 9.55
N TRP A 5 10.41 -4.19 8.33
CA TRP A 5 11.20 -5.40 8.11
C TRP A 5 12.69 -5.10 8.21
N TYR A 6 13.41 -5.94 8.96
CA TYR A 6 14.86 -5.87 9.11
C TYR A 6 15.51 -7.13 8.55
N PHE A 7 16.52 -6.95 7.74
CA PHE A 7 17.27 -8.01 7.07
C PHE A 7 18.68 -8.08 7.61
N SER A 8 19.21 -9.30 7.82
CA SER A 8 20.60 -9.51 8.17
C SER A 8 21.50 -9.06 7.02
N ILE A 9 22.41 -8.11 7.28
CA ILE A 9 23.34 -7.61 6.28
C ILE A 9 24.37 -8.70 5.92
N VAL A 10 24.82 -9.47 6.92
CA VAL A 10 25.82 -10.52 6.72
C VAL A 10 25.30 -11.59 5.77
N ASP A 11 24.02 -12.01 5.91
CA ASP A 11 23.44 -13.04 5.06
C ASP A 11 23.27 -12.54 3.62
N ASN A 12 22.77 -11.30 3.46
CA ASN A 12 22.65 -10.67 2.15
C ASN A 12 24.02 -10.51 1.45
N VAL A 13 25.04 -10.07 2.18
CA VAL A 13 26.42 -10.00 1.66
C VAL A 13 26.91 -11.38 1.25
N GLY A 14 26.63 -12.41 2.03
CA GLY A 14 26.99 -13.80 1.69
C GLY A 14 26.40 -14.23 0.34
N VAL A 15 25.11 -14.00 0.14
CA VAL A 15 24.40 -14.32 -1.11
C VAL A 15 24.97 -13.51 -2.29
N LEU A 16 25.13 -12.20 -2.13
CA LEU A 16 25.51 -11.29 -3.21
C LEU A 16 27.00 -11.36 -3.59
N THR A 17 27.84 -11.89 -2.72
CA THR A 17 29.28 -12.00 -3.00
C THR A 17 29.75 -13.44 -3.20
N GLY A 18 29.04 -14.40 -2.61
CA GLY A 18 29.49 -15.79 -2.49
C GLY A 18 30.75 -15.92 -1.61
N SER A 19 31.04 -14.93 -0.76
CA SER A 19 32.18 -14.94 0.12
C SER A 19 32.04 -16.03 1.17
N PRO A 20 33.10 -16.84 1.43
CA PRO A 20 33.09 -17.80 2.52
C PRO A 20 33.12 -17.12 3.89
N GLU A 21 33.47 -15.84 3.98
CA GLU A 21 33.55 -15.05 5.20
C GLU A 21 32.72 -13.74 5.08
N PRO A 22 31.37 -13.82 4.98
CA PRO A 22 30.54 -12.66 4.73
C PRO A 22 30.65 -11.56 5.80
N ARG A 23 30.89 -11.95 7.06
CA ARG A 23 31.07 -11.00 8.17
C ARG A 23 32.37 -10.17 8.02
N LYS A 24 33.46 -10.79 7.60
CA LYS A 24 34.69 -10.04 7.32
C LYS A 24 34.54 -9.12 6.11
N TYR A 25 33.84 -9.60 5.09
CA TYR A 25 33.52 -8.81 3.91
C TYR A 25 32.72 -7.57 4.30
N TRP A 26 31.62 -7.74 5.05
CA TRP A 26 30.81 -6.65 5.55
C TRP A 26 31.62 -5.63 6.36
N ASN A 27 32.48 -6.07 7.25
CA ASN A 27 33.32 -5.17 8.03
C ASN A 27 34.25 -4.32 7.15
N LYS A 28 34.81 -4.88 6.07
CA LYS A 28 35.60 -4.11 5.10
C LYS A 28 34.75 -3.08 4.35
N VAL A 29 33.56 -3.47 3.89
CA VAL A 29 32.63 -2.54 3.22
C VAL A 29 32.23 -1.42 4.20
N LYS A 30 31.88 -1.78 5.43
CA LYS A 30 31.50 -0.83 6.47
C LYS A 30 32.57 0.23 6.71
N THR A 31 33.83 -0.20 6.87
CA THR A 31 34.96 0.72 7.08
C THR A 31 35.23 1.59 5.85
N ARG A 32 35.20 1.02 4.65
CA ARG A 32 35.50 1.76 3.41
C ARG A 32 34.46 2.77 3.01
N GLU A 33 33.17 2.41 3.13
CA GLU A 33 32.08 3.17 2.52
C GLU A 33 31.28 4.03 3.51
N PHE A 34 31.36 3.70 4.81
CA PHE A 34 30.46 4.32 5.80
C PHE A 34 31.18 4.99 6.99
N THR A 35 32.51 4.87 7.12
CA THR A 35 33.25 5.48 8.24
C THR A 35 33.29 7.00 8.12
N ASP A 36 33.52 7.53 6.94
CA ASP A 36 33.66 8.99 6.69
C ASP A 36 32.31 9.70 6.45
N LEU A 37 31.24 8.94 6.31
CA LEU A 37 29.91 9.51 6.22
C LEU A 37 29.44 9.84 7.63
N GLN A 38 29.37 11.12 7.99
CA GLN A 38 28.77 11.63 9.25
C GLN A 38 27.26 11.34 9.35
N LEU A 39 26.81 10.25 8.76
CA LEU A 39 25.43 9.79 8.78
C LEU A 39 25.23 8.88 9.98
N SER A 40 24.11 9.00 10.64
CA SER A 40 23.63 7.99 11.58
C SER A 40 23.76 6.62 10.94
N PRO A 41 24.23 5.58 11.66
CA PRO A 41 24.40 4.26 11.09
C PRO A 41 23.07 3.79 10.48
N ILE A 42 23.11 3.48 9.17
CA ILE A 42 21.96 2.99 8.41
C ILE A 42 21.59 1.53 8.76
N TRP A 43 22.23 0.98 9.78
CA TRP A 43 21.97 -0.34 10.35
C TRP A 43 21.85 -0.27 11.86
N ARG A 44 21.20 -1.27 12.44
CA ARG A 44 21.17 -1.49 13.89
C ARG A 44 21.51 -2.93 14.23
N GLN A 45 22.00 -3.19 15.43
CA GLN A 45 22.29 -4.55 15.90
C GLN A 45 21.04 -5.18 16.50
N LEU A 46 20.61 -6.29 15.92
CA LEU A 46 19.53 -7.12 16.44
C LEU A 46 20.08 -8.50 16.85
N LYS A 47 19.45 -9.13 17.84
CA LYS A 47 19.74 -10.53 18.18
C LYS A 47 18.96 -11.43 17.23
N LEU A 48 19.68 -12.18 16.41
CA LEU A 48 19.11 -13.15 15.48
C LEU A 48 19.51 -14.57 15.89
N PRO A 49 18.60 -15.57 15.73
CA PRO A 49 18.92 -16.98 15.94
C PRO A 49 19.90 -17.46 14.87
N ALA A 50 20.87 -18.25 15.26
CA ALA A 50 21.81 -18.93 14.37
C ALA A 50 21.53 -20.43 14.29
N ALA A 51 22.17 -21.12 13.33
CA ALA A 51 21.99 -22.56 13.11
C ALA A 51 22.37 -23.44 14.32
N ASP A 52 23.21 -22.91 15.22
CA ASP A 52 23.59 -23.58 16.48
C ASP A 52 22.58 -23.37 17.62
N GLY A 53 21.43 -22.75 17.34
CA GLY A 53 20.36 -22.45 18.31
C GLY A 53 20.65 -21.27 19.24
N LYS A 54 21.83 -20.62 19.13
CA LYS A 54 22.16 -19.43 19.91
C LYS A 54 21.75 -18.16 19.21
N GLN A 55 21.63 -17.07 19.99
CA GLN A 55 21.33 -15.75 19.45
C GLN A 55 22.61 -14.89 19.41
N TYR A 56 22.88 -14.33 18.24
CA TYR A 56 24.01 -13.44 18.04
C TYR A 56 23.57 -12.04 17.65
N ARG A 57 24.32 -11.04 18.15
CA ARG A 57 24.17 -9.66 17.67
C ARG A 57 24.62 -9.59 16.21
N THR A 58 23.71 -9.19 15.34
CA THR A 58 23.92 -9.13 13.89
C THR A 58 23.51 -7.75 13.38
N ASP A 59 24.34 -7.16 12.52
CA ASP A 59 23.99 -5.89 11.85
C ASP A 59 22.83 -6.15 10.89
N CYS A 60 21.73 -5.42 11.10
CA CYS A 60 20.51 -5.52 10.33
C CYS A 60 20.12 -4.16 9.78
N ALA A 61 19.50 -4.16 8.62
CA ALA A 61 19.07 -2.94 7.95
C ALA A 61 17.61 -3.08 7.46
N THR A 62 16.91 -1.95 7.39
CA THR A 62 15.60 -1.85 6.71
C THR A 62 15.77 -2.08 5.22
N THR A 63 14.68 -2.30 4.49
CA THR A 63 14.71 -2.46 3.01
C THR A 63 15.43 -1.29 2.33
N GLN A 64 15.10 -0.06 2.71
CA GLN A 64 15.73 1.13 2.14
C GLN A 64 17.24 1.18 2.39
N ALA A 65 17.64 0.94 3.63
CA ALA A 65 19.04 0.92 4.02
C ALA A 65 19.80 -0.23 3.33
N MET A 66 19.16 -1.40 3.17
CA MET A 66 19.73 -2.53 2.44
C MET A 66 19.99 -2.18 0.98
N PHE A 67 19.08 -1.50 0.30
CA PHE A 67 19.30 -1.03 -1.08
C PHE A 67 20.53 -0.13 -1.19
N ARG A 68 20.74 0.77 -0.22
CA ARG A 68 21.93 1.62 -0.18
C ARG A 68 23.22 0.81 0.07
N ILE A 69 23.17 -0.18 0.96
CA ILE A 69 24.31 -1.05 1.25
C ILE A 69 24.69 -1.88 0.01
N ILE A 70 23.71 -2.46 -0.71
CA ILE A 70 23.95 -3.28 -1.89
C ILE A 70 24.69 -2.50 -2.99
N GLN A 71 24.37 -1.22 -3.16
CA GLN A 71 25.07 -0.35 -4.12
C GLN A 71 26.59 -0.24 -3.83
N SER A 72 26.98 -0.35 -2.58
CA SER A 72 28.38 -0.28 -2.14
C SER A 72 29.16 -1.61 -2.24
N ILE A 73 28.49 -2.72 -2.62
CA ILE A 73 29.11 -4.04 -2.74
C ILE A 73 29.70 -4.21 -4.15
N PRO A 74 31.04 -4.21 -4.32
CA PRO A 74 31.69 -4.41 -5.62
C PRO A 74 31.73 -5.92 -5.98
N SER A 75 30.58 -6.49 -6.33
CA SER A 75 30.48 -7.90 -6.72
C SER A 75 29.70 -8.03 -8.03
N PRO A 76 30.16 -8.86 -8.98
CA PRO A 76 29.41 -9.18 -10.19
C PRO A 76 28.01 -9.77 -9.90
N LYS A 77 27.86 -10.50 -8.80
CA LYS A 77 26.56 -11.04 -8.38
C LYS A 77 25.58 -9.97 -7.89
N ALA A 78 26.08 -8.83 -7.44
CA ALA A 78 25.24 -7.69 -7.04
C ALA A 78 24.83 -6.81 -8.23
N GLU A 79 25.52 -6.94 -9.39
CA GLU A 79 25.32 -6.07 -10.55
C GLU A 79 23.90 -6.11 -11.12
N PRO A 80 23.26 -7.27 -11.32
CA PRO A 80 21.86 -7.30 -11.81
C PRO A 80 20.90 -6.53 -10.90
N PHE A 81 21.13 -6.58 -9.59
CA PHE A 81 20.30 -5.84 -8.64
C PHE A 81 20.56 -4.32 -8.71
N LYS A 82 21.80 -3.91 -8.90
CA LYS A 82 22.16 -2.49 -9.09
C LYS A 82 21.53 -1.93 -10.37
N GLN A 83 21.57 -2.70 -11.46
CA GLN A 83 20.93 -2.33 -12.73
C GLN A 83 19.41 -2.20 -12.57
N TRP A 84 18.78 -3.14 -11.86
CA TRP A 84 17.36 -3.06 -11.54
C TRP A 84 17.03 -1.79 -10.72
N LEU A 85 17.83 -1.44 -9.72
CA LEU A 85 17.63 -0.20 -8.95
C LEU A 85 17.79 1.06 -9.83
N ALA A 86 18.77 1.05 -10.73
CA ALA A 86 18.97 2.16 -11.68
C ALA A 86 17.77 2.28 -12.62
N GLN A 87 17.26 1.17 -13.12
CA GLN A 87 16.07 1.14 -13.98
C GLN A 87 14.84 1.68 -13.25
N VAL A 88 14.57 1.22 -12.02
CA VAL A 88 13.45 1.70 -11.19
C VAL A 88 13.58 3.21 -10.92
N GLY A 89 14.80 3.68 -10.63
CA GLY A 89 15.07 5.11 -10.45
C GLY A 89 14.79 5.93 -11.72
N TYR A 90 15.23 5.44 -12.87
CA TYR A 90 15.01 6.08 -14.16
C TYR A 90 13.51 6.12 -14.52
N GLU A 91 12.80 5.02 -14.37
CA GLU A 91 11.34 4.97 -14.58
C GLU A 91 10.62 6.00 -13.71
N ARG A 92 11.07 6.18 -12.46
CA ARG A 92 10.50 7.18 -11.57
C ARG A 92 10.72 8.61 -12.04
N VAL A 93 11.89 8.91 -12.59
CA VAL A 93 12.16 10.23 -13.20
C VAL A 93 11.26 10.45 -14.43
N GLN A 94 11.11 9.43 -15.28
CA GLN A 94 10.20 9.51 -16.43
C GLN A 94 8.73 9.73 -16.02
N GLU A 95 8.26 9.11 -14.94
CA GLU A 95 6.91 9.32 -14.41
C GLU A 95 6.68 10.76 -13.90
N ILE A 96 7.74 11.45 -13.45
CA ILE A 96 7.65 12.87 -13.06
C ILE A 96 7.44 13.75 -14.30
N GLU A 97 8.09 13.41 -15.42
CA GLU A 97 7.96 14.14 -16.69
C GLU A 97 6.66 13.79 -17.42
N ASN A 98 6.24 12.51 -17.34
CA ASN A 98 5.00 12.01 -17.94
C ASN A 98 4.21 11.15 -16.92
N PRO A 99 3.28 11.76 -16.16
CA PRO A 99 2.49 11.06 -15.13
C PRO A 99 1.62 9.91 -15.65
N GLU A 100 1.32 9.85 -16.97
CA GLU A 100 0.54 8.76 -17.55
C GLU A 100 1.26 7.41 -17.41
N LEU A 101 2.61 7.40 -17.46
CA LEU A 101 3.42 6.20 -17.27
C LEU A 101 3.19 5.54 -15.88
N ALA A 102 2.91 6.34 -14.85
CA ALA A 102 2.56 5.79 -13.54
C ALA A 102 1.22 5.03 -13.56
N GLN A 103 0.25 5.50 -14.37
CA GLN A 103 -1.01 4.80 -14.58
C GLN A 103 -0.82 3.49 -15.35
N GLU A 104 -0.01 3.52 -16.40
CA GLU A 104 0.32 2.32 -17.18
C GLU A 104 1.02 1.27 -16.32
N ARG A 105 2.00 1.68 -15.50
CA ARG A 105 2.66 0.80 -14.55
C ARG A 105 1.68 0.19 -13.54
N MET A 106 0.73 0.97 -13.04
CA MET A 106 -0.30 0.47 -12.14
C MET A 106 -1.18 -0.59 -12.81
N LYS A 107 -1.59 -0.37 -14.06
CA LYS A 107 -2.32 -1.37 -14.87
C LYS A 107 -1.50 -2.65 -15.02
N ALA A 108 -0.24 -2.53 -15.43
CA ALA A 108 0.66 -3.67 -15.62
C ALA A 108 0.85 -4.50 -14.33
N ILE A 109 0.92 -3.85 -13.15
CA ILE A 109 1.00 -4.55 -11.87
C ILE A 109 -0.26 -5.38 -11.60
N TYR A 110 -1.45 -4.85 -11.88
CA TYR A 110 -2.70 -5.61 -11.70
C TYR A 110 -2.83 -6.72 -12.75
N GLU A 111 -2.44 -6.49 -14.00
CA GLU A 111 -2.40 -7.53 -15.05
C GLU A 111 -1.46 -8.68 -14.66
N ALA A 112 -0.26 -8.37 -14.14
CA ALA A 112 0.69 -9.37 -13.65
C ALA A 112 0.16 -10.18 -12.46
N LYS A 113 -0.77 -9.63 -11.68
CA LYS A 113 -1.49 -10.33 -10.62
C LYS A 113 -2.67 -11.17 -11.13
N GLY A 114 -2.97 -11.15 -12.43
CA GLY A 114 -4.01 -11.95 -13.07
C GLY A 114 -5.42 -11.32 -13.04
N TYR A 115 -5.55 -10.03 -12.75
CA TYR A 115 -6.86 -9.37 -12.79
C TYR A 115 -7.32 -9.11 -14.22
N PRO A 116 -8.63 -9.27 -14.55
CA PRO A 116 -9.18 -8.95 -15.86
C PRO A 116 -9.09 -7.43 -16.17
N LYS A 117 -8.89 -7.08 -17.45
CA LYS A 117 -8.74 -5.67 -17.86
C LYS A 117 -9.92 -4.78 -17.44
N ASP A 118 -11.14 -5.24 -17.66
CA ASP A 118 -12.36 -4.50 -17.28
C ASP A 118 -12.45 -4.25 -15.78
N TRP A 119 -12.00 -5.19 -14.97
CA TRP A 119 -11.91 -5.03 -13.52
C TRP A 119 -10.83 -4.01 -13.14
N ILE A 120 -9.67 -4.03 -13.81
CA ILE A 120 -8.57 -3.10 -13.58
C ILE A 120 -9.03 -1.66 -13.82
N ASP A 121 -9.71 -1.39 -14.93
CA ASP A 121 -10.21 -0.04 -15.25
C ASP A 121 -11.21 0.46 -14.21
N LYS A 122 -12.13 -0.39 -13.73
CA LYS A 122 -13.03 -0.05 -12.63
C LYS A 122 -12.26 0.23 -11.33
N ARG A 123 -11.27 -0.59 -11.01
CA ARG A 123 -10.44 -0.42 -9.81
C ARG A 123 -9.67 0.89 -9.82
N LEU A 124 -9.08 1.28 -10.95
CA LEU A 124 -8.36 2.54 -11.12
C LEU A 124 -9.31 3.75 -11.00
N ARG A 125 -10.49 3.66 -11.61
CA ARG A 125 -11.52 4.71 -11.48
C ARG A 125 -11.95 4.85 -10.01
N GLY A 126 -12.10 3.74 -9.28
CA GLY A 126 -12.41 3.75 -7.86
C GLY A 126 -11.33 4.41 -6.99
N ILE A 127 -10.04 4.34 -7.37
CA ILE A 127 -8.96 5.06 -6.69
C ILE A 127 -9.17 6.57 -6.84
N ALA A 128 -9.43 7.06 -8.05
CA ALA A 128 -9.65 8.48 -8.31
C ALA A 128 -10.88 9.02 -7.58
N ILE A 129 -12.01 8.30 -7.60
CA ILE A 129 -13.23 8.66 -6.86
C ILE A 129 -12.96 8.75 -5.36
N ARG A 130 -12.23 7.78 -4.82
CA ARG A 130 -11.84 7.77 -3.40
C ARG A 130 -10.94 8.94 -3.05
N GLN A 131 -9.99 9.29 -3.92
CA GLN A 131 -9.12 10.43 -3.70
C GLN A 131 -9.92 11.73 -3.64
N ASN A 132 -10.82 11.95 -4.59
CA ASN A 132 -11.70 13.13 -4.60
C ASN A 132 -12.54 13.25 -3.32
N LEU A 133 -13.11 12.15 -2.84
CA LEU A 133 -13.85 12.14 -1.58
C LEU A 133 -12.96 12.47 -0.38
N THR A 134 -11.75 11.93 -0.36
CA THR A 134 -10.79 12.19 0.72
C THR A 134 -10.37 13.67 0.74
N ASP A 135 -10.15 14.26 -0.42
CA ASP A 135 -9.78 15.67 -0.55
C ASP A 135 -10.96 16.59 -0.17
N GLU A 136 -12.21 16.27 -0.57
CA GLU A 136 -13.41 16.97 -0.11
C GLU A 136 -13.50 16.93 1.42
N TRP A 137 -13.32 15.78 2.06
CA TRP A 137 -13.33 15.69 3.52
C TRP A 137 -12.24 16.54 4.18
N LYS A 138 -11.03 16.62 3.58
CA LYS A 138 -9.97 17.51 4.06
C LYS A 138 -10.38 18.99 3.96
N GLU A 139 -11.07 19.39 2.88
CA GLU A 139 -11.63 20.74 2.71
C GLU A 139 -12.69 21.04 3.77
N ARG A 140 -13.46 20.04 4.20
CA ARG A 140 -14.40 20.12 5.32
C ARG A 140 -13.77 20.03 6.70
N GLY A 141 -12.43 20.08 6.80
CA GLY A 141 -11.73 20.12 8.07
C GLY A 141 -11.45 18.76 8.71
N ILE A 142 -11.74 17.64 8.04
CA ILE A 142 -11.38 16.30 8.53
C ILE A 142 -9.86 16.13 8.41
N ARG A 143 -9.20 15.80 9.54
CA ARG A 143 -7.72 15.68 9.63
C ARG A 143 -7.26 14.34 10.18
N GLU A 144 -8.03 13.76 11.10
CA GLU A 144 -7.66 12.55 11.81
C GLU A 144 -7.91 11.29 10.97
N GLU A 145 -6.94 10.39 10.90
CA GLU A 145 -7.10 9.10 10.19
C GLU A 145 -8.31 8.31 10.68
N ARG A 146 -8.57 8.39 11.99
CA ARG A 146 -9.73 7.77 12.61
C ARG A 146 -11.05 8.28 12.04
N ASP A 147 -11.16 9.58 11.77
CA ASP A 147 -12.38 10.19 11.26
C ASP A 147 -12.63 9.76 9.81
N PHE A 148 -11.59 9.73 8.97
CA PHE A 148 -11.69 9.15 7.62
C PHE A 148 -12.16 7.69 7.64
N ALA A 149 -11.66 6.90 8.60
CA ALA A 149 -12.07 5.50 8.75
C ALA A 149 -13.55 5.39 9.18
N ILE A 150 -14.03 6.24 10.08
CA ILE A 150 -15.43 6.26 10.53
C ILE A 150 -16.34 6.65 9.37
N LEU A 151 -16.03 7.73 8.63
CA LEU A 151 -16.84 8.18 7.48
C LEU A 151 -16.89 7.09 6.39
N THR A 152 -15.77 6.43 6.14
CA THR A 152 -15.71 5.30 5.21
C THR A 152 -16.59 4.14 5.66
N ALA A 153 -16.60 3.84 6.96
CA ALA A 153 -17.42 2.78 7.53
C ALA A 153 -18.92 3.13 7.45
N GLU A 154 -19.31 4.39 7.58
CA GLU A 154 -20.70 4.82 7.39
C GLU A 154 -21.18 4.60 5.95
N ILE A 155 -20.36 4.98 4.95
CA ILE A 155 -20.69 4.71 3.55
C ILE A 155 -20.82 3.19 3.32
N ALA A 156 -19.84 2.40 3.76
CA ALA A 156 -19.84 0.95 3.55
C ALA A 156 -21.03 0.27 4.23
N ARG A 157 -21.34 0.64 5.48
CA ARG A 157 -22.50 0.11 6.21
C ARG A 157 -23.81 0.46 5.53
N ALA A 158 -23.96 1.68 5.04
CA ALA A 158 -25.16 2.10 4.32
C ALA A 158 -25.29 1.41 2.96
N THR A 159 -24.17 1.14 2.28
CA THR A 159 -24.14 0.48 0.97
C THR A 159 -24.36 -1.04 1.10
N PHE A 160 -23.59 -1.72 1.96
CA PHE A 160 -23.51 -3.18 2.02
C PHE A 160 -24.15 -3.79 3.28
N GLY A 161 -24.54 -2.99 4.26
CA GLY A 161 -25.03 -3.47 5.56
C GLY A 161 -23.91 -3.84 6.54
N VAL A 162 -22.65 -3.78 6.12
CA VAL A 162 -21.46 -4.17 6.88
C VAL A 162 -20.38 -3.10 6.84
N THR A 163 -19.55 -3.03 7.88
CA THR A 163 -18.36 -2.19 7.90
C THR A 163 -17.25 -2.77 7.02
N PRO A 164 -16.22 -1.99 6.64
CA PRO A 164 -15.06 -2.53 5.93
C PRO A 164 -14.37 -3.68 6.67
N SER A 165 -14.34 -3.66 8.01
CA SER A 165 -13.76 -4.72 8.83
C SER A 165 -14.56 -6.02 8.73
N GLU A 166 -15.89 -5.94 8.85
CA GLU A 166 -16.79 -7.09 8.70
C GLU A 166 -16.74 -7.65 7.27
N HIS A 167 -16.69 -6.77 6.26
CA HIS A 167 -16.56 -7.17 4.86
C HIS A 167 -15.22 -7.90 4.60
N ARG A 168 -14.11 -7.43 5.19
CA ARG A 168 -12.83 -8.16 5.17
C ARG A 168 -12.95 -9.57 5.76
N ALA A 169 -13.68 -9.71 6.87
CA ALA A 169 -13.91 -11.01 7.50
C ALA A 169 -14.72 -11.94 6.59
N ILE A 170 -15.79 -11.44 5.94
CA ILE A 170 -16.59 -12.19 4.95
C ILE A 170 -15.69 -12.68 3.80
N LYS A 171 -14.80 -11.81 3.28
CA LYS A 171 -13.83 -12.16 2.24
C LYS A 171 -12.62 -12.99 2.74
N ARG A 172 -12.58 -13.36 4.03
CA ARG A 172 -11.49 -14.14 4.68
C ARG A 172 -10.10 -13.51 4.52
N LEU A 173 -10.01 -12.19 4.57
CA LEU A 173 -8.76 -11.44 4.41
C LEU A 173 -8.05 -11.32 5.76
N THR A 174 -7.09 -12.21 6.02
CA THR A 174 -6.37 -12.29 7.30
C THR A 174 -5.05 -11.56 7.32
N LYS A 175 -4.42 -11.33 6.17
CA LYS A 175 -3.11 -10.65 6.09
C LYS A 175 -3.26 -9.14 6.17
N LYS A 176 -2.42 -8.47 6.98
CA LYS A 176 -2.43 -7.02 7.21
C LYS A 176 -2.31 -6.19 5.91
N GLY A 177 -1.54 -6.64 4.93
CA GLY A 177 -1.31 -5.92 3.66
C GLY A 177 -2.37 -6.11 2.57
N GLN A 178 -3.41 -6.94 2.80
CA GLN A 178 -4.45 -7.16 1.79
C GLN A 178 -5.43 -5.97 1.75
N ASN A 179 -5.60 -5.36 0.58
CA ASN A 179 -6.60 -4.31 0.39
C ASN A 179 -7.96 -4.95 0.09
N LEU A 180 -9.01 -4.58 0.84
CA LEU A 180 -10.36 -5.11 0.65
C LEU A 180 -10.86 -4.94 -0.79
N ARG A 181 -10.62 -3.77 -1.40
CA ARG A 181 -11.10 -3.47 -2.76
C ARG A 181 -10.46 -4.34 -3.85
N ASP A 182 -9.26 -4.87 -3.62
CA ASP A 182 -8.61 -5.80 -4.53
C ASP A 182 -9.26 -7.20 -4.52
N HIS A 183 -10.18 -7.45 -3.57
CA HIS A 183 -10.94 -8.68 -3.43
C HIS A 183 -12.46 -8.49 -3.64
N MET A 184 -12.87 -7.32 -4.12
CA MET A 184 -14.24 -7.01 -4.47
C MET A 184 -14.59 -7.51 -5.87
N THR A 185 -15.85 -7.93 -6.05
CA THR A 185 -16.42 -8.20 -7.38
C THR A 185 -16.62 -6.89 -8.15
N ASP A 186 -16.92 -6.99 -9.42
CA ASP A 186 -17.24 -5.83 -10.27
C ASP A 186 -18.39 -5.00 -9.70
N LEU A 187 -19.47 -5.64 -9.29
CA LEU A 187 -20.64 -4.94 -8.74
C LEU A 187 -20.32 -4.32 -7.37
N GLU A 188 -19.57 -4.99 -6.52
CA GLU A 188 -19.11 -4.40 -5.25
C GLU A 188 -18.27 -3.14 -5.48
N LEU A 189 -17.38 -3.13 -6.49
CA LEU A 189 -16.61 -1.94 -6.85
C LEU A 189 -17.53 -0.81 -7.36
N ILE A 190 -18.51 -1.14 -8.21
CA ILE A 190 -19.46 -0.16 -8.76
C ILE A 190 -20.27 0.49 -7.64
N PHE A 191 -20.86 -0.29 -6.73
CA PHE A 191 -21.63 0.27 -5.61
C PHE A 191 -20.78 1.04 -4.62
N THR A 192 -19.52 0.62 -4.40
CA THR A 192 -18.57 1.40 -3.60
C THR A 192 -18.31 2.77 -4.24
N MET A 193 -18.02 2.80 -5.54
CA MET A 193 -17.80 4.04 -6.29
C MET A 193 -19.04 4.94 -6.29
N LEU A 194 -20.22 4.37 -6.44
CA LEU A 194 -21.49 5.13 -6.41
C LEU A 194 -21.68 5.81 -5.05
N GLY A 195 -21.55 5.06 -3.96
CA GLY A 195 -21.68 5.60 -2.60
C GLY A 195 -20.66 6.71 -2.31
N GLU A 196 -19.42 6.52 -2.70
CA GLU A 196 -18.35 7.51 -2.52
C GLU A 196 -18.60 8.76 -3.38
N ARG A 197 -18.98 8.60 -4.65
CA ARG A 197 -19.24 9.72 -5.55
C ARG A 197 -20.44 10.55 -5.09
N VAL A 198 -21.55 9.90 -4.75
CA VAL A 198 -22.75 10.59 -4.25
C VAL A 198 -22.44 11.32 -2.92
N THR A 199 -21.65 10.72 -2.04
CA THR A 199 -21.19 11.38 -0.81
C THR A 199 -20.42 12.66 -1.13
N THR A 200 -19.50 12.62 -2.10
CA THR A 200 -18.75 13.80 -2.53
C THR A 200 -19.67 14.91 -3.04
N GLU A 201 -20.62 14.59 -3.92
CA GLU A 201 -21.55 15.57 -4.48
C GLU A 201 -22.43 16.23 -3.39
N ILE A 202 -22.98 15.43 -2.47
CA ILE A 202 -23.77 15.97 -1.35
C ILE A 202 -22.90 16.87 -0.47
N SER A 203 -21.66 16.45 -0.16
CA SER A 203 -20.74 17.23 0.66
C SER A 203 -20.39 18.57 0.01
N GLN A 204 -20.11 18.58 -1.27
CA GLN A 204 -19.81 19.81 -2.02
C GLN A 204 -21.00 20.77 -2.07
N GLN A 205 -22.20 20.24 -2.19
CA GLN A 205 -23.42 21.03 -2.22
C GLN A 205 -23.81 21.60 -0.84
N GLU A 206 -23.78 20.78 0.20
CA GLU A 206 -24.24 21.13 1.54
C GLU A 206 -23.15 21.73 2.43
N LYS A 207 -21.86 21.50 2.09
CA LYS A 207 -20.68 22.02 2.79
C LYS A 207 -20.74 21.81 4.31
N PRO A 208 -20.79 20.55 4.78
CA PRO A 208 -20.91 20.27 6.21
C PRO A 208 -19.75 20.87 7.00
N ASP A 209 -20.05 21.58 8.07
CA ASP A 209 -19.07 22.28 8.92
C ASP A 209 -18.60 21.42 10.11
N THR A 210 -19.36 20.36 10.45
CA THR A 210 -19.07 19.49 11.58
C THR A 210 -18.85 18.05 11.16
N PHE A 211 -18.10 17.31 11.99
CA PHE A 211 -17.94 15.86 11.79
C PHE A 211 -19.26 15.10 11.80
N ALA A 212 -20.20 15.50 12.67
CA ALA A 212 -21.51 14.88 12.76
C ALA A 212 -22.32 15.05 11.46
N GLU A 213 -22.29 16.23 10.84
CA GLU A 213 -22.92 16.50 9.55
C GLU A 213 -22.22 15.71 8.43
N SER A 214 -20.88 15.70 8.39
CA SER A 214 -20.12 14.90 7.43
C SER A 214 -20.47 13.41 7.52
N LYS A 215 -20.72 12.90 8.74
CA LYS A 215 -21.17 11.53 8.98
C LYS A 215 -22.59 11.28 8.44
N GLN A 216 -23.50 12.23 8.60
CA GLN A 216 -24.85 12.13 8.01
C GLN A 216 -24.79 12.14 6.48
N VAL A 217 -23.97 13.01 5.88
CA VAL A 217 -23.72 13.05 4.42
C VAL A 217 -23.17 11.71 3.94
N ALA A 218 -22.16 11.16 4.60
CA ALA A 218 -21.58 9.85 4.28
C ALA A 218 -22.63 8.73 4.29
N ARG A 219 -23.49 8.70 5.32
CA ARG A 219 -24.58 7.74 5.42
C ARG A 219 -25.62 7.90 4.29
N ARG A 220 -25.97 9.13 3.93
CA ARG A 220 -26.92 9.41 2.83
C ARG A 220 -26.36 8.98 1.48
N GLY A 221 -25.11 9.32 1.18
CA GLY A 221 -24.42 8.88 -0.04
C GLY A 221 -24.35 7.36 -0.15
N GLY A 222 -23.98 6.69 0.95
CA GLY A 222 -23.99 5.23 1.02
C GLY A 222 -25.39 4.62 0.85
N ASN A 223 -26.42 5.25 1.38
CA ASN A 223 -27.82 4.77 1.23
C ASN A 223 -28.28 4.76 -0.22
N VAL A 224 -27.90 5.76 -1.03
CA VAL A 224 -28.21 5.76 -2.48
C VAL A 224 -27.65 4.51 -3.15
N ALA A 225 -26.38 4.20 -2.88
CA ALA A 225 -25.74 3.00 -3.40
C ALA A 225 -26.38 1.71 -2.84
N GLY A 226 -26.75 1.71 -1.55
CA GLY A 226 -27.42 0.60 -0.90
C GLY A 226 -28.81 0.29 -1.48
N VAL A 227 -29.58 1.32 -1.84
CA VAL A 227 -30.86 1.13 -2.55
C VAL A 227 -30.62 0.52 -3.93
N ALA A 228 -29.71 1.08 -4.71
CA ALA A 228 -29.36 0.56 -6.03
C ALA A 228 -28.86 -0.89 -5.96
N ARG A 229 -28.01 -1.24 -4.97
CA ARG A 229 -27.56 -2.60 -4.76
C ARG A 229 -28.70 -3.57 -4.49
N ARG A 230 -29.58 -3.26 -3.54
CA ARG A 230 -30.71 -4.14 -3.20
C ARG A 230 -31.66 -4.36 -4.37
N GLU A 231 -31.88 -3.33 -5.17
CA GLU A 231 -32.68 -3.45 -6.39
C GLU A 231 -31.99 -4.36 -7.41
N THR A 232 -30.68 -4.17 -7.61
CA THR A 232 -29.88 -5.04 -8.48
C THR A 232 -29.93 -6.51 -8.02
N GLU A 233 -29.78 -6.76 -6.71
CA GLU A 233 -29.87 -8.12 -6.14
C GLU A 233 -31.25 -8.75 -6.37
N ARG A 234 -32.32 -7.95 -6.29
CA ARG A 234 -33.66 -8.41 -6.58
C ARG A 234 -33.81 -8.87 -8.03
N GLU A 235 -33.34 -8.06 -8.98
CA GLU A 235 -33.39 -8.37 -10.40
C GLU A 235 -32.50 -9.57 -10.80
N LEU A 236 -31.34 -9.70 -10.17
CA LEU A 236 -30.39 -10.79 -10.44
C LEU A 236 -30.76 -12.11 -9.72
N GLY A 237 -31.55 -12.05 -8.66
CA GLY A 237 -31.93 -13.20 -7.86
C GLY A 237 -30.83 -13.74 -6.95
N HIS A 238 -29.73 -12.99 -6.77
CA HIS A 238 -28.64 -13.35 -5.86
C HIS A 238 -27.98 -12.10 -5.24
N SER A 239 -27.26 -12.30 -4.13
CA SER A 239 -26.52 -11.23 -3.46
C SER A 239 -25.28 -10.82 -4.26
N VAL A 240 -24.93 -9.54 -4.16
CA VAL A 240 -23.70 -8.95 -4.72
C VAL A 240 -22.53 -9.19 -3.79
#